data_493c8cba5a74410c7158df9782ebec6a
#
_entry.id   493c8cba5a74410c7158df9782ebec6a
#
_cell.length_a   1.000
_cell.length_b   1.000
_cell.length_c   1.000
_cell.angle_alpha   90.00
_cell.angle_beta   90.00
_cell.angle_gamma   90.00
#
_symmetry.space_group_name_H-M   'P 1'
#
loop_
_entity.id
_entity.type
_entity.pdbx_description
1 polymer ?
#
loop_
_entity_poly.entity_id
_entity_poly.type
_entity_poly.pdbx_seq_one_letter_code
_entity_poly.pdbx_strand_id
1 'polypeptide(L)'
;YAASVIACIRPNIFYAVPPGIERGQHQAVYRVNLLPNGEQTGNPVQLKSSGLPAYDHAVETAIRRCNPFPRPKDQSATVPRSMQITFDPVEDNANN
;
A
#
# COMPACT_ATOMS: atom_id res chain seq x y z
N TYR A 1 -12.19 6.29 1.14
CA TYR A 1 -11.68 5.12 1.89
C TYR A 1 -10.23 4.79 1.55
N ALA A 2 -9.86 4.86 0.29
CA ALA A 2 -8.47 4.57 -0.13
C ALA A 2 -7.45 5.45 0.59
N ALA A 3 -7.77 6.72 0.83
CA ALA A 3 -6.87 7.63 1.52
C ALA A 3 -6.58 7.16 2.96
N SER A 4 -7.57 6.63 3.66
CA SER A 4 -7.39 6.10 5.02
C SER A 4 -6.49 4.88 5.02
N VAL A 5 -6.62 4.00 4.03
CA VAL A 5 -5.80 2.81 3.89
C VAL A 5 -4.35 3.19 3.59
N ILE A 6 -4.14 4.12 2.67
CA ILE A 6 -2.80 4.61 2.32
C ILE A 6 -2.15 5.28 3.53
N ALA A 7 -2.91 6.06 4.30
CA ALA A 7 -2.40 6.70 5.51
C ALA A 7 -1.97 5.69 6.58
N CYS A 8 -2.59 4.51 6.59
CA CYS A 8 -2.17 3.42 7.48
C CYS A 8 -0.89 2.74 6.98
N ILE A 9 -0.76 2.56 5.67
CA ILE A 9 0.35 1.80 5.08
C ILE A 9 1.64 2.63 5.00
N ARG A 10 1.56 3.89 4.55
CA ARG A 10 2.74 4.74 4.32
C ARG A 10 3.72 4.83 5.48
N PRO A 11 3.27 5.05 6.74
CA PRO A 11 4.21 5.14 7.86
C PRO A 11 4.99 3.85 8.13
N ASN A 12 4.53 2.73 7.59
CA ASN A 12 5.18 1.43 7.74
C ASN A 12 6.11 1.08 6.59
N ILE A 13 6.23 1.95 5.58
CA ILE A 13 7.15 1.74 4.46
C ILE A 13 8.52 2.30 4.87
N PHE A 14 9.46 1.41 5.16
CA PHE A 14 10.82 1.78 5.54
C PHE A 14 11.76 1.51 4.36
N TYR A 15 12.04 2.56 3.58
CA TYR A 15 12.87 2.44 2.41
C TYR A 15 13.63 3.74 2.15
N ALA A 16 14.94 3.62 1.96
CA ALA A 16 15.79 4.75 1.60
C ALA A 16 15.78 4.91 0.08
N VAL A 17 15.20 6.01 -0.40
CA VAL A 17 15.07 6.26 -1.84
C VAL A 17 16.45 6.57 -2.44
N PRO A 18 16.91 5.79 -3.45
CA PRO A 18 18.17 6.10 -4.11
C PRO A 18 18.10 7.45 -4.82
N PRO A 19 19.24 8.17 -4.93
CA PRO A 19 19.26 9.42 -5.68
C PRO A 19 19.01 9.18 -7.19
N GLY A 20 18.42 10.16 -7.85
CA GLY A 20 18.19 10.11 -9.28
C GLY A 20 16.90 9.43 -9.72
N ILE A 21 16.08 8.96 -8.77
CA ILE A 21 14.78 8.37 -9.08
C ILE A 21 13.73 9.48 -9.20
N GLU A 22 12.94 9.45 -10.26
CA GLU A 22 11.88 10.41 -10.50
C GLU A 22 10.51 9.82 -10.20
N ARG A 23 9.56 10.68 -9.84
CA ARG A 23 8.17 10.29 -9.62
C ARG A 23 7.62 9.62 -10.87
N GLY A 24 6.93 8.50 -10.68
CA GLY A 24 6.32 7.74 -11.77
C GLY A 24 7.25 6.76 -12.46
N GLN A 25 8.56 6.81 -12.18
CA GLN A 25 9.54 5.95 -12.81
C GLN A 25 9.51 4.53 -12.26
N HIS A 26 9.31 4.40 -10.93
CA HIS A 26 9.33 3.11 -10.23
C HIS A 26 8.06 2.95 -9.41
N GLN A 27 7.00 2.48 -10.06
CA GLN A 27 5.73 2.25 -9.38
C GLN A 27 5.49 0.78 -9.14
N ALA A 28 5.06 0.43 -7.93
CA ALA A 28 4.61 -0.91 -7.57
C ALA A 28 3.09 -0.90 -7.45
N VAL A 29 2.44 -1.92 -7.99
CA VAL A 29 0.99 -2.05 -7.90
C VAL A 29 0.66 -3.36 -7.21
N TYR A 30 -0.16 -3.28 -6.17
CA TYR A 30 -0.59 -4.43 -5.39
C TYR A 30 -2.10 -4.49 -5.30
N ARG A 31 -2.63 -5.71 -5.32
CA ARG A 31 -4.03 -5.97 -5.02
C ARG A 31 -4.11 -6.65 -3.66
N VAL A 32 -4.96 -6.13 -2.80
CA VAL A 32 -5.19 -6.69 -1.46
C VAL A 32 -6.64 -7.14 -1.37
N ASN A 33 -6.86 -8.39 -0.99
CA ASN A 33 -8.19 -8.93 -0.78
C ASN A 33 -8.58 -8.78 0.68
N LEU A 34 -9.83 -8.39 0.93
CA LEU A 34 -10.30 -8.00 2.25
C LEU A 34 -11.57 -8.73 2.65
N LEU A 35 -11.70 -8.95 3.96
CA LEU A 35 -12.95 -9.36 4.59
C LEU A 35 -13.80 -8.12 4.91
N PRO A 36 -15.10 -8.31 5.21
CA PRO A 36 -15.97 -7.17 5.52
C PRO A 36 -15.51 -6.32 6.70
N ASN A 37 -14.72 -6.89 7.62
CA ASN A 37 -14.19 -6.16 8.78
C ASN A 37 -12.85 -5.45 8.49
N GLY A 38 -12.34 -5.53 7.27
CA GLY A 38 -11.07 -4.93 6.90
C GLY A 38 -9.85 -5.83 7.01
N GLU A 39 -10.02 -7.06 7.50
CA GLU A 39 -8.92 -8.01 7.60
C GLU A 39 -8.50 -8.47 6.21
N GLN A 40 -7.18 -8.62 6.02
CA GLN A 40 -6.63 -9.10 4.76
C GLN A 40 -6.78 -10.61 4.65
N THR A 41 -7.16 -11.07 3.45
CA THR A 41 -7.23 -12.51 3.15
C THR A 41 -6.03 -12.89 2.29
N GLY A 42 -5.14 -13.71 2.85
CA GLY A 42 -3.93 -14.12 2.16
C GLY A 42 -2.91 -13.00 2.04
N ASN A 43 -1.95 -13.15 1.15
CA ASN A 43 -0.89 -12.19 0.94
C ASN A 43 -1.29 -11.15 -0.11
N PRO A 44 -0.72 -9.93 -0.05
CA PRO A 44 -0.89 -8.98 -1.14
C PRO A 44 -0.41 -9.58 -2.46
N VAL A 45 -1.15 -9.33 -3.53
CA VAL A 45 -0.81 -9.82 -4.86
C VAL A 45 -0.11 -8.72 -5.64
N GLN A 46 1.15 -8.93 -6.02
CA GLN A 46 1.89 -7.97 -6.82
C GLN A 46 1.42 -8.03 -8.27
N LEU A 47 0.83 -6.94 -8.75
CA LEU A 47 0.38 -6.81 -10.13
C LEU A 47 1.47 -6.21 -11.02
N LYS A 48 2.32 -5.36 -10.43
CA LYS A 48 3.43 -4.72 -11.12
C LYS A 48 4.55 -4.47 -10.13
N SER A 49 5.76 -4.87 -10.49
CA SER A 49 6.96 -4.58 -9.70
C SER A 49 7.46 -3.17 -10.01
N SER A 50 7.99 -2.50 -8.98
CA SER A 50 8.65 -1.21 -9.15
C SER A 50 9.99 -1.31 -9.90
N GLY A 51 10.53 -2.51 -10.00
CA GLY A 51 11.89 -2.71 -10.48
C GLY A 51 12.93 -2.55 -9.37
N LEU A 52 12.50 -2.25 -8.15
CA LEU A 52 13.36 -2.11 -6.97
C LEU A 52 12.94 -3.18 -5.96
N PRO A 53 13.61 -4.35 -5.92
CA PRO A 53 13.16 -5.45 -5.05
C PRO A 53 13.06 -5.09 -3.58
N ALA A 54 13.99 -4.26 -3.08
CA ALA A 54 13.96 -3.83 -1.68
C ALA A 54 12.73 -2.95 -1.39
N TYR A 55 12.34 -2.10 -2.34
CA TYR A 55 11.14 -1.29 -2.21
C TYR A 55 9.88 -2.15 -2.24
N ASP A 56 9.81 -3.09 -3.18
CA ASP A 56 8.68 -4.02 -3.26
C ASP A 56 8.50 -4.77 -1.95
N HIS A 57 9.59 -5.25 -1.36
CA HIS A 57 9.55 -5.94 -0.06
C HIS A 57 9.08 -5.01 1.06
N ALA A 58 9.57 -3.78 1.08
CA ALA A 58 9.16 -2.79 2.09
C ALA A 58 7.67 -2.48 2.00
N VAL A 59 7.13 -2.37 0.78
CA VAL A 59 5.70 -2.12 0.55
C VAL A 59 4.87 -3.30 1.02
N GLU A 60 5.26 -4.53 0.66
CA GLU A 60 4.52 -5.73 1.10
C GLU A 60 4.49 -5.83 2.62
N THR A 61 5.62 -5.59 3.28
CA THR A 61 5.70 -5.61 4.74
C THR A 61 4.78 -4.56 5.35
N ALA A 62 4.77 -3.36 4.76
CA ALA A 62 3.93 -2.27 5.25
C ALA A 62 2.44 -2.59 5.11
N ILE A 63 2.04 -3.21 4.00
CA ILE A 63 0.65 -3.63 3.79
C ILE A 63 0.25 -4.65 4.86
N ARG A 64 1.09 -5.64 5.13
CA ARG A 64 0.80 -6.66 6.14
C ARG A 64 0.69 -6.07 7.54
N ARG A 65 1.46 -5.03 7.84
CA ARG A 65 1.42 -4.37 9.15
C ARG A 65 0.15 -3.56 9.35
N CYS A 66 -0.50 -3.13 8.29
CA CYS A 66 -1.79 -2.45 8.36
C CYS A 66 -2.93 -3.48 8.25
N ASN A 67 -3.04 -4.37 9.22
CA ASN A 67 -4.06 -5.41 9.24
C ASN A 67 -4.71 -5.43 10.63
N PRO A 68 -6.03 -5.19 10.75
CA PRO A 68 -6.98 -4.94 9.66
C PRO A 68 -6.86 -3.52 9.09
N PHE A 69 -7.33 -3.35 7.86
CA PHE A 69 -7.44 -2.01 7.27
C PHE A 69 -8.49 -1.20 8.05
N PRO A 70 -8.34 0.14 8.12
CA PRO A 70 -9.32 0.96 8.80
C PRO A 70 -10.70 0.81 8.17
N ARG A 71 -11.74 0.90 9.01
CA ARG A 71 -13.11 0.85 8.52
C ARG A 71 -13.50 2.19 7.92
N PRO A 72 -14.43 2.20 6.94
CA PRO A 72 -14.98 3.44 6.43
C PRO A 72 -15.60 4.26 7.57
N LYS A 73 -15.45 5.59 7.52
CA LYS A 73 -16.03 6.48 8.51
C LYS A 73 -17.55 6.51 8.44
N ASP A 74 -18.08 6.33 7.23
CA ASP A 74 -19.51 6.24 7.01
C ASP A 74 -19.97 4.81 7.29
N GLN A 75 -20.84 4.65 8.28
CA GLN A 75 -21.35 3.33 8.68
C GLN A 75 -22.18 2.64 7.61
N SER A 76 -22.72 3.40 6.64
CA SER A 76 -23.44 2.82 5.52
C SER A 76 -22.50 2.30 4.43
N ALA A 77 -21.25 2.70 4.44
CA ALA A 77 -20.25 2.26 3.49
C ALA A 77 -19.71 0.89 3.89
N THR A 78 -19.41 0.05 2.89
CA THR A 78 -18.85 -1.28 3.11
C THR A 78 -17.39 -1.31 2.72
N VAL A 79 -16.63 -2.20 3.37
CA VAL A 79 -15.23 -2.46 2.99
C VAL A 79 -15.25 -3.19 1.65
N PRO A 80 -14.49 -2.71 0.63
CA PRO A 80 -14.42 -3.42 -0.64
C PRO A 80 -13.78 -4.79 -0.45
N ARG A 81 -14.16 -5.75 -1.28
CA ARG A 81 -13.59 -7.10 -1.23
C ARG A 81 -12.14 -7.13 -1.68
N SER A 82 -11.75 -6.20 -2.52
CA SER A 82 -10.37 -6.07 -2.95
C SER A 82 -10.08 -4.61 -3.27
N MET A 83 -8.80 -4.25 -3.13
CA MET A 83 -8.31 -2.91 -3.46
C MET A 83 -7.03 -3.04 -4.26
N GLN A 84 -6.91 -2.22 -5.30
CA GLN A 84 -5.67 -2.08 -6.05
C GLN A 84 -5.02 -0.76 -5.64
N ILE A 85 -3.77 -0.84 -5.17
CA ILE A 85 -3.06 0.33 -4.66
C ILE A 85 -1.74 0.48 -5.41
N THR A 86 -1.45 1.70 -5.85
CA THR A 86 -0.20 2.04 -6.53
C THR A 86 0.71 2.76 -5.56
N PHE A 87 1.96 2.33 -5.49
CA PHE A 87 2.98 2.92 -4.62
C PHE A 87 4.13 3.46 -5.47
N ASP A 88 4.66 4.62 -5.08
CA ASP A 88 5.78 5.28 -5.73
C ASP A 88 6.78 5.69 -4.66
N PRO A 89 8.08 5.27 -4.73
CA PRO A 89 9.03 5.57 -3.67
C PRO A 89 9.28 7.06 -3.48
N VAL A 90 9.22 7.83 -4.55
CA VAL A 90 9.41 9.28 -4.47
C VAL A 90 8.21 9.94 -3.79
N GLU A 91 7.00 9.58 -4.20
CA GLU A 91 5.77 10.14 -3.64
C GLU A 91 5.54 9.71 -2.21
N ASP A 92 5.75 8.43 -1.91
CA ASP A 92 5.47 7.87 -0.59
C ASP A 92 6.47 8.36 0.47
N ASN A 93 7.64 8.83 0.06
CA ASN A 93 8.65 9.39 0.97
C ASN A 93 8.72 10.92 0.90
N ALA A 94 7.86 11.57 0.14
CA ALA A 94 7.91 13.02 -0.07
C ALA A 94 7.68 13.82 1.20
N ASN A 95 7.03 13.23 2.21
CA ASN A 95 6.67 13.89 3.46
C ASN A 95 7.57 13.49 4.64
N ASN A 96 8.63 12.78 4.37
CA ASN A 96 9.56 12.34 5.42
C ASN A 96 10.73 13.31 5.58
#